data_bca0f6b7354026ed3c86ff422e855118
#
_entry.id   bca0f6b7354026ed3c86ff422e855118
#
_cell.length_a   1.000
_cell.length_b   1.000
_cell.length_c   1.000
_cell.angle_alpha   90.00
_cell.angle_beta   90.00
_cell.angle_gamma   90.00
#
_symmetry.space_group_name_H-M   'P 1'
#
loop_
_entity.id
_entity.type
_entity.pdbx_description
1 polymer ?
#
loop_
_entity_poly.entity_id
_entity_poly.type
_entity_poly.pdbx_seq_one_letter_code
_entity_poly.pdbx_strand_id
1 'polypeptide(L)'
;TYDYFMAKGNEAYKSKDYTDAISFYHSAIKKNESYGAYLALGKAQQAGEYYDEAEATFKKAYELNPKNEEVITLLALLYEETNDFDALEEMLSWELTEEQIAIVNEYGIFAPHFSIKGGTYNDDVLVALSGKEDCLIYYTLDGTEPSSHNGSLYEEPIEISKQGTTLLSAVCVTKDGKYGVVASESYEITYVAPNDPVLSPTGGRLTKETYITITSDCEDGKIYYTWDGSVPTSNSYQYTDPILVPEGNNILSVIVLDKHGMSSSVVKGNYIYLP
;
A
#
# COMPACT_ATOMS: atom_id res chain seq x y z
N THR A 1 -50.05 -14.80 -19.58
CA THR A 1 -48.87 -15.58 -19.97
C THR A 1 -47.61 -14.80 -19.71
N TYR A 2 -46.46 -15.45 -19.65
CA TYR A 2 -45.16 -14.81 -19.54
C TYR A 2 -44.98 -13.74 -20.61
N ASP A 3 -45.16 -14.10 -21.88
CA ASP A 3 -44.98 -13.20 -23.03
C ASP A 3 -45.88 -11.97 -22.96
N TYR A 4 -47.11 -12.10 -22.48
CA TYR A 4 -48.01 -10.96 -22.28
C TYR A 4 -47.43 -9.95 -21.29
N PHE A 5 -46.95 -10.44 -20.14
CA PHE A 5 -46.40 -9.56 -19.10
C PHE A 5 -45.07 -8.92 -19.56
N MET A 6 -44.18 -9.66 -20.26
CA MET A 6 -43.00 -9.11 -20.86
C MET A 6 -43.33 -8.01 -21.89
N ALA A 7 -44.29 -8.23 -22.77
CA ALA A 7 -44.69 -7.24 -23.76
C ALA A 7 -45.24 -5.95 -23.09
N LYS A 8 -46.10 -6.09 -22.06
CA LYS A 8 -46.62 -4.95 -21.30
C LYS A 8 -45.53 -4.21 -20.52
N GLY A 9 -44.59 -4.92 -19.91
CA GLY A 9 -43.44 -4.33 -19.26
C GLY A 9 -42.56 -3.52 -20.24
N ASN A 10 -42.31 -4.08 -21.43
CA ASN A 10 -41.55 -3.42 -22.46
C ASN A 10 -42.27 -2.15 -23.00
N GLU A 11 -43.60 -2.17 -23.11
CA GLU A 11 -44.41 -1.00 -23.49
C GLU A 11 -44.30 0.12 -22.44
N ALA A 12 -44.50 -0.22 -21.16
CA ALA A 12 -44.39 0.70 -20.03
C ALA A 12 -42.96 1.27 -19.92
N TYR A 13 -41.92 0.44 -20.05
CA TYR A 13 -40.54 0.87 -20.02
C TYR A 13 -40.21 1.90 -21.14
N LYS A 14 -40.67 1.65 -22.37
CA LYS A 14 -40.53 2.59 -23.50
C LYS A 14 -41.22 3.92 -23.24
N SER A 15 -42.35 3.87 -22.52
CA SER A 15 -43.11 5.06 -22.12
C SER A 15 -42.51 5.76 -20.89
N LYS A 16 -41.39 5.26 -20.35
CA LYS A 16 -40.74 5.69 -19.12
C LYS A 16 -41.63 5.55 -17.86
N ASP A 17 -42.64 4.72 -17.94
CA ASP A 17 -43.42 4.33 -16.75
C ASP A 17 -42.73 3.13 -16.09
N TYR A 18 -41.70 3.44 -15.32
CA TYR A 18 -40.84 2.41 -14.72
C TYR A 18 -41.57 1.63 -13.62
N THR A 19 -42.49 2.28 -12.91
CA THR A 19 -43.29 1.63 -11.88
C THR A 19 -44.18 0.52 -12.46
N ASP A 20 -44.92 0.81 -13.54
CA ASP A 20 -45.72 -0.16 -14.24
C ASP A 20 -44.86 -1.24 -14.91
N ALA A 21 -43.73 -0.84 -15.52
CA ALA A 21 -42.76 -1.78 -16.10
C ALA A 21 -42.28 -2.80 -15.07
N ILE A 22 -41.84 -2.36 -13.89
CA ILE A 22 -41.40 -3.20 -12.77
C ILE A 22 -42.51 -4.18 -12.36
N SER A 23 -43.76 -3.69 -12.21
CA SER A 23 -44.90 -4.52 -11.85
C SER A 23 -45.17 -5.63 -12.86
N PHE A 24 -45.11 -5.30 -14.16
CA PHE A 24 -45.32 -6.28 -15.23
C PHE A 24 -44.17 -7.30 -15.29
N TYR A 25 -42.91 -6.87 -15.15
CA TYR A 25 -41.77 -7.80 -15.15
C TYR A 25 -41.79 -8.74 -13.93
N HIS A 26 -42.18 -8.26 -12.73
CA HIS A 26 -42.42 -9.14 -11.61
C HIS A 26 -43.53 -10.19 -11.89
N SER A 27 -44.60 -9.78 -12.61
CA SER A 27 -45.63 -10.69 -13.04
C SER A 27 -45.15 -11.72 -14.07
N ALA A 28 -44.26 -11.34 -14.94
CA ALA A 28 -43.59 -12.25 -15.87
C ALA A 28 -42.71 -13.28 -15.13
N ILE A 29 -41.85 -12.82 -14.21
CA ILE A 29 -40.97 -13.69 -13.41
C ILE A 29 -41.78 -14.73 -12.60
N LYS A 30 -42.92 -14.35 -12.03
CA LYS A 30 -43.83 -15.29 -11.36
C LYS A 30 -44.38 -16.37 -12.29
N LYS A 31 -44.40 -16.17 -13.58
CA LYS A 31 -44.82 -17.16 -14.57
C LYS A 31 -43.69 -18.04 -15.08
N ASN A 32 -42.52 -17.44 -15.24
CA ASN A 32 -41.33 -18.13 -15.66
C ASN A 32 -40.10 -17.31 -15.26
N GLU A 33 -39.32 -17.84 -14.35
CA GLU A 33 -38.01 -17.25 -14.01
C GLU A 33 -37.05 -17.41 -15.18
N SER A 34 -36.61 -16.31 -15.72
CA SER A 34 -35.70 -16.31 -16.85
C SER A 34 -34.65 -15.16 -16.74
N TYR A 35 -33.47 -15.39 -17.28
CA TYR A 35 -32.44 -14.36 -17.44
C TYR A 35 -33.00 -13.06 -18.02
N GLY A 36 -33.73 -13.16 -19.16
CA GLY A 36 -34.28 -12.00 -19.84
C GLY A 36 -35.30 -11.20 -19.02
N ALA A 37 -36.10 -11.88 -18.18
CA ALA A 37 -37.07 -11.20 -17.32
C ALA A 37 -36.38 -10.46 -16.17
N TYR A 38 -35.36 -11.06 -15.54
CA TYR A 38 -34.58 -10.38 -14.51
C TYR A 38 -33.78 -9.22 -15.10
N LEU A 39 -33.18 -9.40 -16.29
CA LEU A 39 -32.47 -8.33 -16.97
C LEU A 39 -33.38 -7.13 -17.27
N ALA A 40 -34.58 -7.38 -17.77
CA ALA A 40 -35.57 -6.33 -18.05
C ALA A 40 -36.06 -5.64 -16.78
N LEU A 41 -36.29 -6.40 -15.70
CA LEU A 41 -36.64 -5.86 -14.39
C LEU A 41 -35.54 -4.95 -13.84
N GLY A 42 -34.29 -5.43 -13.82
CA GLY A 42 -33.17 -4.65 -13.31
C GLY A 42 -32.95 -3.34 -14.08
N LYS A 43 -33.07 -3.39 -15.42
CA LYS A 43 -33.03 -2.16 -16.25
C LYS A 43 -34.16 -1.18 -15.89
N ALA A 44 -35.35 -1.66 -15.62
CA ALA A 44 -36.47 -0.79 -15.24
C ALA A 44 -36.27 -0.21 -13.84
N GLN A 45 -35.74 -0.98 -12.92
CA GLN A 45 -35.39 -0.53 -11.56
C GLN A 45 -34.28 0.53 -11.60
N GLN A 46 -33.18 0.28 -12.33
CA GLN A 46 -32.10 1.26 -12.50
C GLN A 46 -32.62 2.56 -13.12
N ALA A 47 -33.42 2.48 -14.21
CA ALA A 47 -33.97 3.65 -14.86
C ALA A 47 -34.99 4.41 -14.00
N GLY A 48 -35.58 3.74 -13.01
CA GLY A 48 -36.46 4.32 -11.99
C GLY A 48 -35.73 4.76 -10.73
N GLU A 49 -34.38 4.69 -10.71
CA GLU A 49 -33.50 5.05 -9.58
C GLU A 49 -33.71 4.14 -8.32
N TYR A 50 -34.24 2.92 -8.53
CA TYR A 50 -34.31 1.87 -7.49
C TYR A 50 -33.02 1.04 -7.50
N TYR A 51 -31.90 1.63 -7.08
CA TYR A 51 -30.56 1.09 -7.29
C TYR A 51 -30.30 -0.20 -6.50
N ASP A 52 -30.73 -0.27 -5.24
CA ASP A 52 -30.54 -1.45 -4.39
C ASP A 52 -31.31 -2.66 -4.95
N GLU A 53 -32.54 -2.44 -5.42
CA GLU A 53 -33.36 -3.47 -6.06
C GLU A 53 -32.79 -3.88 -7.41
N ALA A 54 -32.25 -2.92 -8.19
CA ALA A 54 -31.62 -3.19 -9.48
C ALA A 54 -30.37 -4.08 -9.30
N GLU A 55 -29.54 -3.78 -8.31
CA GLU A 55 -28.38 -4.58 -7.95
C GLU A 55 -28.76 -6.02 -7.64
N ALA A 56 -29.70 -6.20 -6.70
CA ALA A 56 -30.17 -7.53 -6.31
C ALA A 56 -30.75 -8.30 -7.51
N THR A 57 -31.46 -7.60 -8.40
CA THR A 57 -32.07 -8.17 -9.60
C THR A 57 -31.02 -8.57 -10.64
N PHE A 58 -30.00 -7.73 -10.89
CA PHE A 58 -28.91 -8.06 -11.79
C PHE A 58 -28.04 -9.21 -11.28
N LYS A 59 -27.82 -9.30 -9.95
CA LYS A 59 -27.15 -10.46 -9.34
C LYS A 59 -27.92 -11.75 -9.59
N LYS A 60 -29.27 -11.71 -9.54
CA LYS A 60 -30.12 -12.86 -9.93
C LYS A 60 -30.00 -13.20 -11.41
N ALA A 61 -29.93 -12.21 -12.29
CA ALA A 61 -29.69 -12.44 -13.71
C ALA A 61 -28.32 -13.10 -13.93
N TYR A 62 -27.27 -12.64 -13.22
CA TYR A 62 -25.94 -13.24 -13.28
C TYR A 62 -25.95 -14.71 -12.84
N GLU A 63 -26.62 -15.06 -11.73
CA GLU A 63 -26.77 -16.45 -11.28
C GLU A 63 -27.37 -17.37 -12.37
N LEU A 64 -28.32 -16.85 -13.16
CA LEU A 64 -28.97 -17.61 -14.24
C LEU A 64 -28.13 -17.73 -15.51
N ASN A 65 -27.26 -16.76 -15.79
CA ASN A 65 -26.36 -16.77 -16.94
C ASN A 65 -25.04 -16.04 -16.65
N PRO A 66 -24.13 -16.69 -15.88
CA PRO A 66 -22.91 -16.03 -15.40
C PRO A 66 -21.91 -15.69 -16.51
N LYS A 67 -22.03 -16.28 -17.71
CA LYS A 67 -21.13 -16.00 -18.86
C LYS A 67 -21.59 -14.84 -19.73
N ASN A 68 -22.74 -14.24 -19.45
CA ASN A 68 -23.24 -13.14 -20.27
C ASN A 68 -22.62 -11.81 -19.84
N GLU A 69 -21.98 -11.14 -20.78
CA GLU A 69 -21.29 -9.86 -20.56
C GLU A 69 -22.26 -8.71 -20.29
N GLU A 70 -23.51 -8.78 -20.82
CA GLU A 70 -24.49 -7.70 -20.66
C GLU A 70 -24.84 -7.41 -19.20
N VAL A 71 -25.02 -8.47 -18.37
CA VAL A 71 -25.32 -8.27 -16.95
C VAL A 71 -24.13 -7.73 -16.16
N ILE A 72 -22.91 -8.12 -16.54
CA ILE A 72 -21.69 -7.56 -15.96
C ILE A 72 -21.56 -6.07 -16.30
N THR A 73 -21.80 -5.71 -17.56
CA THR A 73 -21.81 -4.31 -18.00
C THR A 73 -22.84 -3.48 -17.24
N LEU A 74 -24.05 -4.01 -17.04
CA LEU A 74 -25.11 -3.31 -16.31
C LEU A 74 -24.80 -3.14 -14.83
N LEU A 75 -24.23 -4.15 -14.17
CA LEU A 75 -23.76 -4.04 -12.80
C LEU A 75 -22.60 -3.02 -12.70
N ALA A 76 -21.66 -3.06 -13.62
CA ALA A 76 -20.53 -2.12 -13.63
C ALA A 76 -21.00 -0.67 -13.83
N LEU A 77 -21.96 -0.44 -14.74
CA LEU A 77 -22.60 0.87 -14.94
C LEU A 77 -23.38 1.33 -13.70
N LEU A 78 -24.10 0.42 -13.04
CA LEU A 78 -24.83 0.72 -11.82
C LEU A 78 -23.88 1.18 -10.70
N TYR A 79 -22.80 0.45 -10.49
CA TYR A 79 -21.81 0.80 -9.47
C TYR A 79 -21.03 2.07 -9.81
N GLU A 80 -20.73 2.33 -11.10
CA GLU A 80 -20.17 3.61 -11.53
C GLU A 80 -21.14 4.78 -11.27
N GLU A 81 -22.43 4.59 -11.58
CA GLU A 81 -23.47 5.61 -11.36
C GLU A 81 -23.67 5.95 -9.87
N THR A 82 -23.58 4.93 -9.01
CA THR A 82 -23.68 5.09 -7.54
C THR A 82 -22.35 5.42 -6.88
N ASN A 83 -21.23 5.44 -7.61
CA ASN A 83 -19.86 5.55 -7.14
C ASN A 83 -19.47 4.44 -6.13
N ASP A 84 -20.05 3.26 -6.24
CA ASP A 84 -19.74 2.10 -5.40
C ASP A 84 -18.59 1.27 -6.04
N PHE A 85 -17.38 1.82 -5.97
CA PHE A 85 -16.21 1.17 -6.53
C PHE A 85 -15.73 -0.03 -5.69
N ASP A 86 -16.12 -0.10 -4.41
CA ASP A 86 -15.86 -1.28 -3.56
C ASP A 86 -16.64 -2.49 -4.08
N ALA A 87 -17.92 -2.32 -4.43
CA ALA A 87 -18.73 -3.38 -5.03
C ALA A 87 -18.21 -3.79 -6.42
N LEU A 88 -17.68 -2.84 -7.21
CA LEU A 88 -17.01 -3.13 -8.48
C LEU A 88 -15.75 -3.98 -8.28
N GLU A 89 -14.92 -3.63 -7.28
CA GLU A 89 -13.71 -4.40 -6.95
C GLU A 89 -14.07 -5.81 -6.45
N GLU A 90 -15.15 -5.94 -5.66
CA GLU A 90 -15.66 -7.24 -5.21
C GLU A 90 -16.02 -8.16 -6.39
N MET A 91 -16.55 -7.60 -7.50
CA MET A 91 -16.85 -8.39 -8.70
C MET A 91 -15.62 -9.12 -9.26
N LEU A 92 -14.39 -8.59 -9.09
CA LEU A 92 -13.16 -9.25 -9.52
C LEU A 92 -12.87 -10.55 -8.75
N SER A 93 -13.55 -10.78 -7.62
CA SER A 93 -13.50 -12.04 -6.86
C SER A 93 -14.45 -13.11 -7.42
N TRP A 94 -15.33 -12.78 -8.37
CA TRP A 94 -16.26 -13.72 -8.98
C TRP A 94 -15.55 -14.57 -10.05
N GLU A 95 -16.20 -15.68 -10.48
CA GLU A 95 -15.73 -16.52 -11.57
C GLU A 95 -16.02 -15.86 -12.94
N LEU A 96 -15.30 -14.77 -13.25
CA LEU A 96 -15.45 -13.99 -14.47
C LEU A 96 -14.57 -14.52 -15.61
N THR A 97 -15.02 -14.32 -16.86
CA THR A 97 -14.17 -14.50 -18.06
C THR A 97 -13.20 -13.31 -18.21
N GLU A 98 -12.18 -13.46 -19.08
CA GLU A 98 -11.22 -12.37 -19.37
C GLU A 98 -11.94 -11.12 -19.92
N GLU A 99 -12.95 -11.30 -20.76
CA GLU A 99 -13.76 -10.22 -21.32
C GLU A 99 -14.57 -9.51 -20.22
N GLN A 100 -15.15 -10.26 -19.29
CA GLN A 100 -15.89 -9.71 -18.15
C GLN A 100 -14.98 -8.95 -17.19
N ILE A 101 -13.77 -9.45 -16.93
CA ILE A 101 -12.75 -8.74 -16.13
C ILE A 101 -12.37 -7.41 -16.82
N ALA A 102 -12.22 -7.41 -18.15
CA ALA A 102 -11.93 -6.18 -18.89
C ALA A 102 -13.04 -5.14 -18.75
N ILE A 103 -14.32 -5.56 -18.78
CA ILE A 103 -15.47 -4.67 -18.53
C ILE A 103 -15.39 -4.06 -17.14
N VAL A 104 -15.20 -4.88 -16.08
CA VAL A 104 -15.11 -4.38 -14.69
C VAL A 104 -13.97 -3.37 -14.56
N ASN A 105 -12.79 -3.65 -15.15
CA ASN A 105 -11.64 -2.75 -15.12
C ASN A 105 -11.87 -1.44 -15.89
N GLU A 106 -12.72 -1.43 -16.91
CA GLU A 106 -13.06 -0.22 -17.65
C GLU A 106 -13.81 0.79 -16.77
N TYR A 107 -14.79 0.32 -15.98
CA TYR A 107 -15.62 1.18 -15.14
C TYR A 107 -15.02 1.45 -13.76
N GLY A 108 -14.17 0.55 -13.21
CA GLY A 108 -13.64 0.66 -11.86
C GLY A 108 -12.56 1.73 -11.70
N ILE A 109 -12.57 2.39 -10.55
CA ILE A 109 -11.46 3.20 -10.04
C ILE A 109 -10.98 2.50 -8.77
N PHE A 110 -10.10 1.51 -8.96
CA PHE A 110 -9.65 0.65 -7.87
C PHE A 110 -8.58 1.30 -7.01
N ALA A 111 -8.35 0.70 -5.85
CA ALA A 111 -7.32 1.12 -4.93
C ALA A 111 -5.93 1.12 -5.58
N PRO A 112 -5.09 2.12 -5.27
CA PRO A 112 -3.70 2.10 -5.70
C PRO A 112 -2.96 0.88 -5.18
N HIS A 113 -2.10 0.31 -6.03
CA HIS A 113 -1.20 -0.77 -5.64
C HIS A 113 0.06 -0.19 -5.00
N PHE A 114 0.51 -0.79 -3.89
CA PHE A 114 1.75 -0.48 -3.18
C PHE A 114 2.84 -1.47 -3.58
N SER A 115 4.00 -0.99 -4.02
CA SER A 115 5.13 -1.85 -4.45
C SER A 115 5.70 -2.68 -3.29
N ILE A 116 5.56 -2.20 -2.07
CA ILE A 116 5.99 -2.86 -0.84
C ILE A 116 4.79 -2.90 0.11
N LYS A 117 4.48 -4.09 0.64
CA LYS A 117 3.40 -4.27 1.62
C LYS A 117 3.78 -3.70 2.97
N GLY A 118 2.76 -3.36 3.78
CA GLY A 118 2.93 -3.01 5.18
C GLY A 118 3.63 -4.12 5.97
N GLY A 119 4.35 -3.74 7.01
CA GLY A 119 5.12 -4.66 7.86
C GLY A 119 6.14 -3.92 8.72
N THR A 120 6.99 -4.69 9.39
CA THR A 120 8.10 -4.16 10.20
C THR A 120 9.40 -4.25 9.41
N TYR A 121 10.12 -3.15 9.34
CA TYR A 121 11.36 -2.98 8.59
C TYR A 121 12.46 -2.42 9.50
N ASN A 122 13.69 -2.83 9.30
CA ASN A 122 14.86 -2.36 10.05
C ASN A 122 15.70 -1.33 9.27
N ASP A 123 15.23 -0.90 8.13
CA ASP A 123 15.81 0.14 7.27
C ASP A 123 14.70 0.98 6.64
N ASP A 124 15.08 2.06 5.95
CA ASP A 124 14.16 2.89 5.20
C ASP A 124 13.46 2.10 4.10
N VAL A 125 12.19 2.42 3.85
CA VAL A 125 11.38 1.77 2.84
C VAL A 125 10.97 2.78 1.78
N LEU A 126 11.20 2.46 0.51
CA LEU A 126 10.81 3.29 -0.62
C LEU A 126 9.61 2.67 -1.33
N VAL A 127 8.42 3.25 -1.14
CA VAL A 127 7.15 2.71 -1.64
C VAL A 127 6.73 3.42 -2.91
N ALA A 128 6.66 2.68 -4.01
CA ALA A 128 6.04 3.16 -5.24
C ALA A 128 4.54 2.83 -5.25
N LEU A 129 3.75 3.78 -5.75
CA LEU A 129 2.31 3.63 -5.96
C LEU A 129 2.01 3.51 -7.45
N SER A 130 1.03 2.68 -7.80
CA SER A 130 0.50 2.59 -9.15
C SER A 130 -1.02 2.42 -9.10
N GLY A 131 -1.71 2.93 -10.11
CA GLY A 131 -3.16 2.90 -10.18
C GLY A 131 -3.65 2.91 -11.62
N LYS A 132 -4.95 3.17 -11.82
CA LYS A 132 -5.57 3.25 -13.14
C LYS A 132 -4.90 4.33 -13.99
N GLU A 133 -4.68 4.04 -15.25
CA GLU A 133 -4.19 5.01 -16.24
C GLU A 133 -5.11 6.24 -16.29
N ASP A 134 -4.53 7.42 -16.48
CA ASP A 134 -5.26 8.71 -16.46
C ASP A 134 -5.83 9.18 -15.10
N CYS A 135 -5.58 8.49 -14.01
CA CYS A 135 -5.91 8.94 -12.65
C CYS A 135 -4.71 9.61 -11.98
N LEU A 136 -5.00 10.55 -11.10
CA LEU A 136 -4.03 11.11 -10.14
C LEU A 136 -4.10 10.30 -8.84
N ILE A 137 -2.96 10.01 -8.24
CA ILE A 137 -2.92 9.35 -6.94
C ILE A 137 -2.62 10.40 -5.87
N TYR A 138 -3.47 10.49 -4.85
CA TYR A 138 -3.24 11.28 -3.65
C TYR A 138 -2.99 10.35 -2.47
N TYR A 139 -2.10 10.75 -1.56
CA TYR A 139 -1.76 9.95 -0.38
C TYR A 139 -1.60 10.79 0.89
N THR A 140 -1.74 10.14 2.05
CA THR A 140 -1.44 10.67 3.38
C THR A 140 -0.51 9.71 4.13
N LEU A 141 0.25 10.22 5.12
CA LEU A 141 1.18 9.42 5.95
C LEU A 141 0.76 9.34 7.41
N ASP A 142 -0.41 9.84 7.74
CA ASP A 142 -0.94 9.94 9.12
C ASP A 142 -2.23 9.14 9.33
N GLY A 143 -2.66 8.39 8.30
CA GLY A 143 -3.87 7.58 8.32
C GLY A 143 -5.16 8.35 8.10
N THR A 144 -5.10 9.65 7.82
CA THR A 144 -6.29 10.37 7.35
C THR A 144 -6.66 9.90 5.96
N GLU A 145 -7.96 9.93 5.64
CA GLU A 145 -8.45 9.58 4.31
C GLU A 145 -7.91 10.57 3.26
N PRO A 146 -7.15 10.10 2.25
CA PRO A 146 -6.51 10.99 1.28
C PRO A 146 -7.52 11.60 0.31
N SER A 147 -7.31 12.87 -0.01
CA SER A 147 -8.07 13.60 -1.02
C SER A 147 -7.19 14.63 -1.72
N SER A 148 -7.70 15.25 -2.78
CA SER A 148 -7.00 16.36 -3.45
C SER A 148 -6.85 17.63 -2.58
N HIS A 149 -7.49 17.68 -1.40
CA HIS A 149 -7.47 18.83 -0.49
C HIS A 149 -6.50 18.63 0.68
N ASN A 150 -6.34 17.41 1.18
CA ASN A 150 -5.51 17.10 2.35
C ASN A 150 -4.36 16.13 2.07
N GLY A 151 -4.41 15.44 0.92
CA GLY A 151 -3.36 14.51 0.50
C GLY A 151 -2.27 15.19 -0.30
N SER A 152 -1.09 14.56 -0.34
CA SER A 152 -0.02 14.90 -1.27
C SER A 152 -0.25 14.21 -2.61
N LEU A 153 0.01 14.91 -3.72
CA LEU A 153 0.01 14.30 -5.05
C LEU A 153 1.22 13.37 -5.17
N TYR A 154 0.99 12.13 -5.61
CA TYR A 154 2.06 11.18 -5.86
C TYR A 154 2.76 11.49 -7.19
N GLU A 155 4.05 11.80 -7.14
CA GLU A 155 4.89 12.08 -8.31
C GLU A 155 6.12 11.15 -8.36
N GLU A 156 6.61 10.71 -7.19
CA GLU A 156 7.79 9.86 -7.05
C GLU A 156 7.62 8.89 -5.88
N PRO A 157 8.43 7.81 -5.79
CA PRO A 157 8.34 6.87 -4.69
C PRO A 157 8.48 7.53 -3.32
N ILE A 158 7.63 7.11 -2.39
CA ILE A 158 7.52 7.69 -1.04
C ILE A 158 8.52 7.01 -0.12
N GLU A 159 9.44 7.79 0.45
CA GLU A 159 10.37 7.33 1.47
C GLU A 159 9.70 7.30 2.85
N ILE A 160 9.74 6.14 3.49
CA ILE A 160 9.30 5.94 4.87
C ILE A 160 10.53 5.63 5.70
N SER A 161 11.05 6.67 6.39
CA SER A 161 12.30 6.64 7.18
C SER A 161 12.10 7.08 8.63
N LYS A 162 10.87 7.47 9.00
CA LYS A 162 10.56 7.85 10.38
C LYS A 162 10.45 6.61 11.26
N GLN A 163 11.31 6.50 12.29
CA GLN A 163 11.21 5.45 13.31
C GLN A 163 9.83 5.45 13.99
N GLY A 164 9.25 4.27 14.14
CA GLY A 164 7.88 4.02 14.61
C GLY A 164 6.95 3.75 13.45
N THR A 165 5.65 3.82 13.71
CA THR A 165 4.60 3.46 12.75
C THR A 165 4.19 4.63 11.87
N THR A 166 4.15 4.40 10.57
CA THR A 166 3.58 5.28 9.54
C THR A 166 2.43 4.55 8.86
N LEU A 167 1.25 5.17 8.80
CA LEU A 167 0.10 4.66 8.05
C LEU A 167 0.00 5.41 6.73
N LEU A 168 0.41 4.76 5.64
CA LEU A 168 0.29 5.29 4.28
C LEU A 168 -1.07 4.88 3.72
N SER A 169 -1.92 5.87 3.44
CA SER A 169 -3.20 5.71 2.77
C SER A 169 -3.15 6.38 1.41
N ALA A 170 -3.75 5.77 0.38
CA ALA A 170 -3.74 6.30 -0.98
C ALA A 170 -5.07 6.07 -1.70
N VAL A 171 -5.40 6.98 -2.63
CA VAL A 171 -6.61 6.95 -3.45
C VAL A 171 -6.31 7.41 -4.87
N CYS A 172 -6.93 6.76 -5.85
CA CYS A 172 -6.96 7.23 -7.23
C CYS A 172 -8.09 8.25 -7.42
N VAL A 173 -7.81 9.36 -8.09
CA VAL A 173 -8.80 10.40 -8.43
C VAL A 173 -8.76 10.65 -9.92
N THR A 174 -9.91 10.57 -10.59
CA THR A 174 -10.01 10.83 -12.04
C THR A 174 -9.91 12.33 -12.34
N LYS A 175 -9.70 12.69 -13.62
CA LYS A 175 -9.62 14.08 -14.07
C LYS A 175 -10.93 14.88 -13.86
N ASP A 176 -12.07 14.20 -13.82
CA ASP A 176 -13.39 14.76 -13.53
C ASP A 176 -13.72 14.78 -12.03
N GLY A 177 -12.78 14.36 -11.17
CA GLY A 177 -12.87 14.51 -9.72
C GLY A 177 -13.58 13.36 -9.00
N LYS A 178 -13.81 12.22 -9.65
CA LYS A 178 -14.32 11.01 -8.99
C LYS A 178 -13.21 10.32 -8.19
N TYR A 179 -13.53 9.94 -6.96
CA TYR A 179 -12.65 9.22 -6.06
C TYR A 179 -12.89 7.72 -6.15
N GLY A 180 -11.82 6.95 -6.23
CA GLY A 180 -11.86 5.50 -6.19
C GLY A 180 -11.76 4.94 -4.77
N VAL A 181 -11.46 3.65 -4.70
CA VAL A 181 -11.26 2.93 -3.43
C VAL A 181 -9.97 3.40 -2.75
N VAL A 182 -10.03 3.59 -1.44
CA VAL A 182 -8.85 3.92 -0.61
C VAL A 182 -8.17 2.63 -0.18
N ALA A 183 -6.85 2.54 -0.41
CA ALA A 183 -6.02 1.52 0.20
C ALA A 183 -5.12 2.10 1.28
N SER A 184 -4.79 1.29 2.28
CA SER A 184 -3.89 1.71 3.37
C SER A 184 -2.96 0.56 3.75
N GLU A 185 -1.67 0.91 4.01
CA GLU A 185 -0.65 0.01 4.48
C GLU A 185 0.08 0.62 5.68
N SER A 186 0.38 -0.20 6.67
CA SER A 186 1.08 0.22 7.89
C SER A 186 2.53 -0.24 7.86
N TYR A 187 3.47 0.71 7.98
CA TYR A 187 4.90 0.47 7.99
C TYR A 187 5.46 0.84 9.36
N GLU A 188 6.12 -0.13 10.01
CA GLU A 188 6.82 0.11 11.26
C GLU A 188 8.33 0.05 11.02
N ILE A 189 9.00 1.19 11.19
CA ILE A 189 10.45 1.28 11.07
C ILE A 189 11.08 1.15 12.44
N THR A 190 11.95 0.13 12.60
CA THR A 190 12.69 -0.14 13.83
C THR A 190 14.16 -0.36 13.47
N TYR A 191 14.96 0.70 13.56
CA TYR A 191 16.38 0.58 13.29
C TYR A 191 17.07 -0.27 14.35
N VAL A 192 18.00 -1.10 13.91
CA VAL A 192 18.82 -1.96 14.76
C VAL A 192 20.22 -1.36 14.88
N ALA A 193 20.72 -1.22 16.10
CA ALA A 193 22.07 -0.73 16.32
C ALA A 193 23.10 -1.66 15.64
N PRO A 194 24.19 -1.09 15.07
CA PRO A 194 25.23 -1.88 14.46
C PRO A 194 25.93 -2.79 15.49
N ASN A 195 26.52 -3.86 14.99
CA ASN A 195 27.34 -4.74 15.81
C ASN A 195 28.58 -4.02 16.36
N ASP A 196 29.13 -4.54 17.44
CA ASP A 196 30.32 -4.01 18.08
C ASP A 196 31.55 -4.09 17.15
N PRO A 197 32.40 -3.05 17.12
CA PRO A 197 33.64 -3.08 16.33
C PRO A 197 34.63 -4.07 16.93
N VAL A 198 35.48 -4.61 16.06
CA VAL A 198 36.54 -5.55 16.45
C VAL A 198 37.90 -4.83 16.43
N LEU A 199 38.63 -4.90 17.57
CA LEU A 199 39.98 -4.34 17.74
C LEU A 199 41.04 -5.43 17.51
N SER A 200 42.10 -5.10 16.78
CA SER A 200 43.25 -5.97 16.63
C SER A 200 44.54 -5.18 16.72
N PRO A 201 45.39 -5.44 17.73
CA PRO A 201 45.19 -6.30 18.91
C PRO A 201 44.13 -5.71 19.85
N THR A 202 43.52 -6.57 20.72
CA THR A 202 42.43 -6.19 21.62
C THR A 202 42.88 -5.40 22.87
N GLY A 203 44.19 -5.30 23.10
CA GLY A 203 44.81 -4.64 24.25
C GLY A 203 46.07 -5.36 24.73
N GLY A 204 46.63 -4.91 25.83
CA GLY A 204 47.76 -5.55 26.50
C GLY A 204 48.98 -4.70 26.64
N ARG A 205 50.11 -5.29 27.18
CA ARG A 205 51.37 -4.65 27.31
C ARG A 205 52.17 -4.83 26.01
N LEU A 206 52.61 -3.71 25.47
CA LEU A 206 53.32 -3.63 24.20
C LEU A 206 54.81 -3.34 24.41
N THR A 207 55.68 -4.02 23.69
CA THR A 207 57.16 -3.87 23.78
C THR A 207 57.74 -3.16 22.55
N LYS A 208 56.90 -2.79 21.59
CA LYS A 208 57.29 -2.06 20.39
C LYS A 208 56.15 -1.22 19.88
N GLU A 209 56.40 -0.28 19.02
CA GLU A 209 55.35 0.43 18.27
C GLU A 209 54.36 -0.54 17.65
N THR A 210 53.09 -0.28 17.93
CA THR A 210 52.00 -1.15 17.48
C THR A 210 50.86 -0.31 16.93
N TYR A 211 50.34 -0.69 15.78
CA TYR A 211 49.14 -0.11 15.18
C TYR A 211 47.93 -0.96 15.48
N ILE A 212 46.82 -0.32 15.77
CA ILE A 212 45.52 -0.99 16.01
C ILE A 212 44.68 -0.88 14.74
N THR A 213 44.24 -2.01 14.27
CA THR A 213 43.21 -2.10 13.22
C THR A 213 41.84 -2.24 13.87
N ILE A 214 40.87 -1.44 13.42
CA ILE A 214 39.49 -1.50 13.88
C ILE A 214 38.62 -1.87 12.67
N THR A 215 37.79 -2.91 12.81
CA THR A 215 36.90 -3.37 11.76
C THR A 215 35.46 -3.38 12.22
N SER A 216 34.52 -3.19 11.31
CA SER A 216 33.10 -3.27 11.48
C SER A 216 32.47 -3.96 10.28
N ASP A 217 31.36 -4.68 10.49
CA ASP A 217 30.53 -5.26 9.46
C ASP A 217 29.39 -4.32 8.99
N CYS A 218 29.27 -3.14 9.59
CA CYS A 218 28.33 -2.12 9.14
C CYS A 218 28.86 -1.39 7.93
N GLU A 219 28.31 -1.66 6.74
CA GLU A 219 28.80 -1.14 5.44
C GLU A 219 28.84 0.39 5.40
N ASP A 220 27.79 1.07 5.88
CA ASP A 220 27.67 2.53 5.92
C ASP A 220 28.10 3.12 7.25
N GLY A 221 28.65 2.30 8.17
CA GLY A 221 29.04 2.69 9.51
C GLY A 221 30.31 3.50 9.55
N LYS A 222 30.32 4.55 10.38
CA LYS A 222 31.52 5.32 10.71
C LYS A 222 32.01 4.94 12.10
N ILE A 223 33.32 4.65 12.20
CA ILE A 223 33.95 4.28 13.45
C ILE A 223 34.51 5.53 14.11
N TYR A 224 34.20 5.74 15.39
CA TYR A 224 34.72 6.84 16.20
C TYR A 224 35.43 6.31 17.44
N TYR A 225 36.47 7.00 17.89
CA TYR A 225 37.28 6.57 19.02
C TYR A 225 37.80 7.71 19.90
N THR A 226 38.14 7.37 21.16
CA THR A 226 38.86 8.20 22.11
C THR A 226 39.99 7.42 22.78
N TRP A 227 41.04 8.12 23.24
CA TRP A 227 42.21 7.50 23.94
C TRP A 227 42.16 7.67 25.46
N ASP A 228 41.15 8.32 26.01
CA ASP A 228 41.02 8.62 27.46
C ASP A 228 39.98 7.75 28.15
N GLY A 229 39.40 6.79 27.44
CA GLY A 229 38.36 5.92 27.95
C GLY A 229 36.96 6.53 28.02
N SER A 230 36.81 7.78 27.61
CA SER A 230 35.49 8.41 27.43
C SER A 230 34.68 7.72 26.36
N VAL A 231 33.34 7.88 26.39
CA VAL A 231 32.46 7.35 25.34
C VAL A 231 32.62 8.19 24.09
N PRO A 232 33.00 7.59 22.94
CA PRO A 232 33.09 8.31 21.70
C PRO A 232 31.73 8.82 21.22
N THR A 233 31.74 9.90 20.45
CA THR A 233 30.61 10.51 19.79
C THR A 233 30.96 10.83 18.33
N SER A 234 30.00 11.30 17.53
CA SER A 234 30.27 11.79 16.16
C SER A 234 31.27 12.95 16.09
N ASN A 235 31.59 13.59 17.23
CA ASN A 235 32.58 14.66 17.33
C ASN A 235 33.97 14.15 17.78
N SER A 236 34.10 12.85 18.06
CA SER A 236 35.38 12.21 18.42
C SER A 236 36.22 11.95 17.18
N TYR A 237 37.43 11.41 17.36
CA TYR A 237 38.28 11.05 16.24
C TYR A 237 37.59 9.96 15.40
N GLN A 238 37.51 10.20 14.09
CA GLN A 238 37.03 9.20 13.15
C GLN A 238 38.18 8.27 12.75
N TYR A 239 37.96 6.98 12.78
CA TYR A 239 38.93 6.00 12.30
C TYR A 239 38.84 5.85 10.79
N THR A 240 39.97 6.07 10.12
CA THR A 240 40.14 5.90 8.66
C THR A 240 41.24 4.93 8.32
N ASP A 241 42.30 4.89 9.15
CA ASP A 241 43.49 4.10 8.97
C ASP A 241 43.97 3.54 10.32
N PRO A 242 44.79 2.48 10.34
CA PRO A 242 45.34 1.93 11.56
C PRO A 242 45.99 3.00 12.44
N ILE A 243 45.61 3.03 13.73
CA ILE A 243 46.05 4.06 14.69
C ILE A 243 47.20 3.57 15.54
N LEU A 244 48.23 4.40 15.69
CA LEU A 244 49.38 4.11 16.54
C LEU A 244 49.00 4.21 18.02
N VAL A 245 49.39 3.21 18.83
CA VAL A 245 49.22 3.27 20.28
C VAL A 245 50.09 4.34 20.88
N PRO A 246 49.56 5.32 21.61
CA PRO A 246 50.34 6.34 22.29
C PRO A 246 51.21 5.75 23.44
N GLU A 247 52.34 6.41 23.76
CA GLU A 247 53.12 6.06 24.96
C GLU A 247 52.29 6.22 26.22
N GLY A 248 52.49 5.32 27.19
CA GLY A 248 51.82 5.34 28.49
C GLY A 248 50.80 4.21 28.63
N ASN A 249 49.85 4.44 29.54
CA ASN A 249 48.70 3.56 29.77
C ASN A 249 47.43 4.25 29.23
N ASN A 250 46.92 3.72 28.14
CA ASN A 250 45.83 4.35 27.40
C ASN A 250 44.65 3.42 27.29
N ILE A 251 43.44 3.99 27.44
CA ILE A 251 42.18 3.28 27.25
C ILE A 251 41.57 3.76 25.95
N LEU A 252 41.63 2.92 24.92
CA LEU A 252 40.91 3.14 23.67
C LEU A 252 39.47 2.77 23.85
N SER A 253 38.56 3.70 23.60
CA SER A 253 37.12 3.43 23.51
C SER A 253 36.68 3.62 22.07
N VAL A 254 35.85 2.72 21.54
CA VAL A 254 35.43 2.72 20.13
C VAL A 254 33.93 2.43 20.02
N ILE A 255 33.28 3.12 19.10
CA ILE A 255 31.89 2.86 18.67
C ILE A 255 31.81 2.86 17.15
N VAL A 256 30.75 2.23 16.63
CA VAL A 256 30.26 2.38 15.25
C VAL A 256 28.98 3.18 15.29
N LEU A 257 28.85 4.18 14.42
CA LEU A 257 27.59 4.88 14.15
C LEU A 257 27.15 4.55 12.74
N ASP A 258 25.92 4.07 12.59
CA ASP A 258 25.32 3.83 11.26
C ASP A 258 24.80 5.11 10.61
N LYS A 259 24.23 4.99 9.40
CA LYS A 259 23.63 6.10 8.64
C LYS A 259 22.42 6.75 9.36
N HIS A 260 21.75 6.03 10.26
CA HIS A 260 20.61 6.52 11.04
C HIS A 260 21.01 7.12 12.39
N GLY A 261 22.31 7.13 12.70
CA GLY A 261 22.86 7.63 13.98
C GLY A 261 22.71 6.65 15.15
N MET A 262 22.39 5.38 14.86
CA MET A 262 22.38 4.32 15.88
C MET A 262 23.82 3.94 16.22
N SER A 263 24.10 3.76 17.53
CA SER A 263 25.43 3.43 18.02
C SER A 263 25.54 1.97 18.42
N SER A 264 26.66 1.34 18.08
CA SER A 264 27.06 0.07 18.72
C SER A 264 27.28 0.26 20.22
N SER A 265 27.49 -0.84 20.95
CA SER A 265 28.08 -0.77 22.28
C SER A 265 29.50 -0.21 22.23
N VAL A 266 29.95 0.34 23.36
CA VAL A 266 31.35 0.84 23.44
C VAL A 266 32.29 -0.34 23.66
N VAL A 267 33.18 -0.58 22.71
CA VAL A 267 34.28 -1.54 22.88
C VAL A 267 35.50 -0.81 23.42
N LYS A 268 36.12 -1.39 24.48
CA LYS A 268 37.31 -0.82 25.10
C LYS A 268 38.50 -1.75 25.03
N GLY A 269 39.68 -1.18 24.72
CA GLY A 269 40.97 -1.85 24.80
C GLY A 269 41.91 -1.07 25.75
N ASN A 270 42.58 -1.75 26.66
CA ASN A 270 43.61 -1.13 27.48
C ASN A 270 45.00 -1.46 26.89
N TYR A 271 45.77 -0.47 26.56
CA TYR A 271 47.10 -0.59 25.92
C TYR A 271 48.15 0.11 26.77
N ILE A 272 49.18 -0.64 27.14
CA ILE A 272 50.32 -0.15 27.91
C ILE A 272 51.56 -0.21 27.03
N TYR A 273 52.05 0.92 26.56
CA TYR A 273 53.25 1.03 25.78
C TYR A 273 54.25 1.95 26.48
N LEU A 274 55.35 1.35 26.97
CA LEU A 274 56.48 2.03 27.64
C LEU A 274 57.71 1.61 26.90
N PRO A 275 58.22 2.47 25.98
CA PRO A 275 59.41 2.22 25.15
C PRO A 275 60.70 2.08 25.96
#